data_acc24f0e16046f753b84d9f2c2c1e2a2
#
_entry.id   acc24f0e16046f753b84d9f2c2c1e2a2
#
_cell.length_a   1.000
_cell.length_b   1.000
_cell.length_c   1.000
_cell.angle_alpha   90.00
_cell.angle_beta   90.00
_cell.angle_gamma   90.00
#
_symmetry.space_group_name_H-M   'P 1'
#
loop_
_entity.id
_entity.type
_entity.pdbx_description
1 polymer ?
#
loop_
_entity_poly.entity_id
_entity_poly.type
_entity_poly.pdbx_seq_one_letter_code
_entity_poly.pdbx_strand_id
1 'polypeptide(L)'
;MSRAARASQYTPFMPGFDQHARERLARALKAEAARLGFDACGISEATRLDTEAERLERWLLEGRHASMRWMENHFEKRVDPRRLVDGARSVVSVLHNYYQPTQHAEGDEIGKISRYAWGDDYHEVLKDKLYALYHWLDETVGGISGRVFVDSAPVLDKVWAARSGLGWIGKSTMLLNRQLGSFFFIGELIVDVPLPADGPVADFCGSCTRCLDACPTGALDTPYQIDSNRCISYLTIEHRGAELPEGMDSEIGNWIFGCDICQDVCPWTQKFSRPTDEPRFAPRPGVTDTELREWAELDLDAFRERFRKSPVKRTKHEGFQRNVRTALANAERDREA
;
A
#
# COMPACT_ATOMS: atom_id res chain seq x y z
N MET A 1 -23.01 -36.78 4.98
CA MET A 1 -22.65 -37.18 3.60
C MET A 1 -21.45 -36.34 3.14
N SER A 2 -20.43 -37.02 2.76
CA SER A 2 -19.02 -36.68 2.58
C SER A 2 -18.75 -35.53 1.63
N ARG A 3 -17.97 -34.54 2.11
CA ARG A 3 -17.17 -33.57 1.30
C ARG A 3 -15.92 -34.35 0.83
N ALA A 4 -16.06 -35.18 -0.17
CA ALA A 4 -14.90 -35.83 -0.78
C ALA A 4 -14.54 -35.16 -2.09
N ALA A 5 -13.28 -34.66 -2.11
CA ALA A 5 -12.37 -34.61 -3.25
C ALA A 5 -12.96 -34.07 -4.58
N ARG A 6 -12.91 -32.75 -4.77
CA ARG A 6 -12.57 -32.23 -6.09
C ARG A 6 -11.05 -32.26 -6.22
N ALA A 7 -10.54 -33.37 -6.71
CA ALA A 7 -9.19 -33.47 -7.24
C ALA A 7 -9.05 -32.42 -8.36
N SER A 8 -8.08 -31.53 -8.21
CA SER A 8 -7.61 -30.59 -9.22
C SER A 8 -7.37 -31.37 -10.53
N GLN A 9 -8.30 -31.31 -11.47
CA GLN A 9 -8.01 -31.60 -12.86
C GLN A 9 -7.26 -30.39 -13.40
N TYR A 10 -5.96 -30.46 -13.29
CA TYR A 10 -5.04 -29.56 -13.98
C TYR A 10 -5.36 -29.63 -15.47
N THR A 11 -6.10 -28.67 -15.98
CA THR A 11 -6.37 -28.60 -17.43
C THR A 11 -5.10 -28.03 -18.06
N PRO A 12 -4.33 -28.81 -18.82
CA PRO A 12 -3.11 -28.30 -19.43
C PRO A 12 -3.49 -27.24 -20.47
N PHE A 13 -2.74 -26.12 -20.44
CA PHE A 13 -2.52 -25.17 -21.52
C PHE A 13 -3.42 -25.37 -22.73
N MET A 14 -4.45 -24.56 -22.90
CA MET A 14 -5.39 -24.66 -24.04
C MET A 14 -4.62 -24.51 -25.36
N PRO A 15 -4.59 -25.55 -26.24
CA PRO A 15 -4.06 -25.41 -27.59
C PRO A 15 -4.95 -24.43 -28.34
N GLY A 16 -4.39 -23.27 -28.71
CA GLY A 16 -5.11 -22.21 -29.45
C GLY A 16 -4.94 -20.80 -28.88
N PHE A 17 -4.29 -20.64 -27.73
CA PHE A 17 -3.98 -19.33 -27.16
C PHE A 17 -2.67 -18.79 -27.77
N ASP A 18 -2.75 -18.39 -29.04
CA ASP A 18 -1.62 -17.77 -29.75
C ASP A 18 -1.26 -16.39 -29.14
N GLN A 19 -0.16 -15.83 -29.56
CA GLN A 19 0.31 -14.53 -29.06
C GLN A 19 -0.74 -13.43 -29.27
N HIS A 20 -1.41 -13.41 -30.41
CA HIS A 20 -2.43 -12.40 -30.71
C HIS A 20 -3.66 -12.54 -29.81
N ALA A 21 -4.06 -13.77 -29.46
CA ALA A 21 -5.15 -13.99 -28.52
C ALA A 21 -4.77 -13.49 -27.13
N ARG A 22 -3.55 -13.74 -26.66
CA ARG A 22 -3.04 -13.22 -25.38
C ARG A 22 -2.98 -11.71 -25.33
N GLU A 23 -2.53 -11.06 -26.41
CA GLU A 23 -2.51 -9.60 -26.54
C GLU A 23 -3.91 -8.99 -26.54
N ARG A 24 -4.88 -9.63 -27.23
CA ARG A 24 -6.30 -9.21 -27.19
C ARG A 24 -6.86 -9.34 -25.77
N LEU A 25 -6.60 -10.46 -25.10
CA LEU A 25 -7.05 -10.69 -23.73
C LEU A 25 -6.44 -9.67 -22.76
N ALA A 26 -5.14 -9.38 -22.87
CA ALA A 26 -4.47 -8.38 -22.04
C ALA A 26 -5.08 -6.98 -22.21
N ARG A 27 -5.38 -6.58 -23.47
CA ARG A 27 -6.07 -5.31 -23.73
C ARG A 27 -7.49 -5.29 -23.14
N ALA A 28 -8.24 -6.38 -23.30
CA ALA A 28 -9.59 -6.49 -22.76
C ALA A 28 -9.59 -6.47 -21.23
N LEU A 29 -8.63 -7.16 -20.59
CA LEU A 29 -8.45 -7.15 -19.13
C LEU A 29 -8.18 -5.73 -18.60
N LYS A 30 -7.30 -4.96 -19.26
CA LYS A 30 -7.02 -3.57 -18.87
C LYS A 30 -8.25 -2.66 -19.08
N ALA A 31 -9.01 -2.88 -20.13
CA ALA A 31 -10.25 -2.15 -20.36
C ALA A 31 -11.30 -2.48 -19.29
N GLU A 32 -11.41 -3.74 -18.90
CA GLU A 32 -12.30 -4.15 -17.81
C GLU A 32 -11.86 -3.59 -16.45
N ALA A 33 -10.56 -3.60 -16.14
CA ALA A 33 -10.03 -2.95 -14.94
C ALA A 33 -10.42 -1.46 -14.91
N ALA A 34 -10.27 -0.75 -16.01
CA ALA A 34 -10.69 0.65 -16.10
C ALA A 34 -12.21 0.80 -15.94
N ARG A 35 -13.02 -0.09 -16.51
CA ARG A 35 -14.50 -0.11 -16.33
C ARG A 35 -14.89 -0.32 -14.86
N LEU A 36 -14.14 -1.11 -14.14
CA LEU A 36 -14.32 -1.34 -12.70
C LEU A 36 -13.82 -0.17 -11.83
N GLY A 37 -13.25 0.87 -12.46
CA GLY A 37 -12.81 2.09 -11.80
C GLY A 37 -11.38 2.03 -11.26
N PHE A 38 -10.53 1.12 -11.74
CA PHE A 38 -9.10 1.21 -11.46
C PHE A 38 -8.46 2.26 -12.36
N ASP A 39 -7.54 3.04 -11.81
CA ASP A 39 -6.87 4.14 -12.51
C ASP A 39 -5.76 3.67 -13.46
N ALA A 40 -5.17 2.52 -13.18
CA ALA A 40 -4.20 1.87 -14.04
C ALA A 40 -4.19 0.36 -13.81
N CYS A 41 -3.81 -0.38 -14.87
CA CYS A 41 -3.65 -1.83 -14.83
C CYS A 41 -2.42 -2.22 -15.67
N GLY A 42 -1.55 -3.03 -15.10
CA GLY A 42 -0.34 -3.53 -15.75
C GLY A 42 -0.12 -5.02 -15.48
N ILE A 43 0.70 -5.65 -16.30
CA ILE A 43 0.93 -7.08 -16.27
C ILE A 43 2.43 -7.35 -16.21
N SER A 44 2.84 -8.28 -15.35
CA SER A 44 4.19 -8.84 -15.33
C SER A 44 4.17 -10.36 -15.36
N GLU A 45 5.26 -10.96 -15.78
CA GLU A 45 5.44 -12.41 -15.71
C GLU A 45 5.63 -12.84 -14.25
N ALA A 46 4.99 -13.93 -13.84
CA ALA A 46 5.11 -14.50 -12.50
C ALA A 46 6.44 -15.28 -12.36
N THR A 47 7.52 -14.57 -12.12
CA THR A 47 8.87 -15.12 -11.93
C THR A 47 9.37 -14.84 -10.52
N ARG A 48 10.45 -15.50 -10.10
CA ARG A 48 11.14 -15.19 -8.85
C ARG A 48 11.78 -13.79 -8.92
N LEU A 49 11.73 -13.07 -7.82
CA LEU A 49 12.26 -11.70 -7.67
C LEU A 49 13.68 -11.75 -7.07
N ASP A 50 14.70 -12.19 -7.84
CA ASP A 50 16.03 -12.45 -7.30
C ASP A 50 16.70 -11.19 -6.72
N THR A 51 16.70 -10.09 -7.47
CA THR A 51 17.28 -8.82 -7.01
C THR A 51 16.58 -8.27 -5.77
N GLU A 52 15.25 -8.35 -5.74
CA GLU A 52 14.46 -7.88 -4.61
C GLU A 52 14.58 -8.81 -3.41
N ALA A 53 14.81 -10.11 -3.63
CA ALA A 53 15.10 -11.07 -2.57
C ALA A 53 16.40 -10.71 -1.82
N GLU A 54 17.49 -10.42 -2.56
CA GLU A 54 18.75 -9.98 -1.97
C GLU A 54 18.62 -8.67 -1.18
N ARG A 55 17.83 -7.72 -1.70
CA ARG A 55 17.56 -6.44 -1.02
C ARG A 55 16.75 -6.64 0.25
N LEU A 56 15.70 -7.47 0.20
CA LEU A 56 14.85 -7.79 1.34
C LEU A 56 15.65 -8.51 2.42
N GLU A 57 16.44 -9.51 2.06
CA GLU A 57 17.30 -10.25 2.99
C GLU A 57 18.26 -9.31 3.73
N ARG A 58 18.94 -8.43 3.00
CA ARG A 58 19.85 -7.43 3.62
C ARG A 58 19.09 -6.50 4.57
N TRP A 59 17.95 -5.98 4.17
CA TRP A 59 17.12 -5.10 4.99
C TRP A 59 16.63 -5.78 6.28
N LEU A 60 16.30 -7.08 6.20
CA LEU A 60 15.96 -7.91 7.35
C LEU A 60 17.16 -8.15 8.28
N LEU A 61 18.33 -8.49 7.71
CA LEU A 61 19.58 -8.71 8.47
C LEU A 61 20.05 -7.43 9.19
N GLU A 62 19.84 -6.27 8.58
CA GLU A 62 20.11 -4.96 9.19
C GLU A 62 19.10 -4.56 10.26
N GLY A 63 18.05 -5.35 10.52
CA GLY A 63 16.99 -5.04 11.50
C GLY A 63 16.14 -3.84 11.14
N ARG A 64 16.16 -3.37 9.90
CA ARG A 64 15.42 -2.17 9.44
C ARG A 64 13.91 -2.37 9.37
N HIS A 65 13.44 -3.60 9.50
CA HIS A 65 12.01 -3.94 9.58
C HIS A 65 11.40 -3.72 10.97
N ALA A 66 12.20 -3.31 11.96
CA ALA A 66 11.77 -3.07 13.33
C ALA A 66 11.06 -4.30 13.94
N SER A 67 9.89 -4.15 14.55
CA SER A 67 9.14 -5.28 15.14
C SER A 67 8.22 -6.02 14.14
N MET A 68 8.27 -5.70 12.85
CA MET A 68 7.42 -6.31 11.82
C MET A 68 7.90 -7.71 11.42
N ARG A 69 7.91 -8.66 12.37
CA ARG A 69 8.34 -10.05 12.13
C ARG A 69 7.59 -10.75 11.00
N TRP A 70 6.41 -10.27 10.65
CA TRP A 70 5.66 -10.77 9.50
C TRP A 70 6.39 -10.52 8.16
N MET A 71 7.35 -9.61 8.11
CA MET A 71 8.23 -9.41 6.95
C MET A 71 9.22 -10.58 6.76
N GLU A 72 9.70 -11.18 7.86
CA GLU A 72 10.57 -12.37 7.84
C GLU A 72 9.78 -13.62 7.44
N ASN A 73 8.51 -13.69 7.88
CA ASN A 73 7.66 -14.84 7.65
C ASN A 73 7.35 -15.01 6.16
N HIS A 74 7.39 -16.27 5.71
CA HIS A 74 7.02 -16.63 4.34
C HIS A 74 7.89 -15.96 3.26
N PHE A 75 9.19 -15.74 3.55
CA PHE A 75 10.16 -15.10 2.66
C PHE A 75 10.07 -15.66 1.23
N GLU A 76 10.13 -16.97 1.06
CA GLU A 76 10.08 -17.63 -0.25
C GLU A 76 8.75 -17.40 -1.00
N LYS A 77 7.64 -17.26 -0.28
CA LYS A 77 6.35 -16.90 -0.90
C LYS A 77 6.33 -15.42 -1.32
N ARG A 78 7.02 -14.58 -0.56
CA ARG A 78 7.08 -13.14 -0.82
C ARG A 78 7.87 -12.82 -2.08
N VAL A 79 8.92 -13.57 -2.34
CA VAL A 79 9.78 -13.35 -3.49
C VAL A 79 9.44 -14.21 -4.71
N ASP A 80 8.53 -15.18 -4.58
CA ASP A 80 8.11 -16.04 -5.70
C ASP A 80 6.58 -16.25 -5.69
N PRO A 81 5.83 -15.60 -6.58
CA PRO A 81 4.37 -15.68 -6.62
C PRO A 81 3.87 -17.08 -6.96
N ARG A 82 4.69 -17.93 -7.59
CA ARG A 82 4.35 -19.32 -7.91
C ARG A 82 4.22 -20.20 -6.66
N ARG A 83 4.75 -19.72 -5.53
CA ARG A 83 4.58 -20.35 -4.20
C ARG A 83 3.31 -19.88 -3.47
N LEU A 84 2.64 -18.86 -3.99
CA LEU A 84 1.34 -18.38 -3.50
C LEU A 84 0.18 -18.97 -4.30
N VAL A 85 0.39 -19.10 -5.61
CA VAL A 85 -0.59 -19.63 -6.56
C VAL A 85 0.11 -20.67 -7.44
N ASP A 86 -0.31 -21.91 -7.30
CA ASP A 86 0.24 -23.01 -8.09
C ASP A 86 -0.03 -22.79 -9.58
N GLY A 87 1.00 -22.95 -10.41
CA GLY A 87 0.89 -22.74 -11.84
C GLY A 87 0.84 -21.26 -12.26
N ALA A 88 1.05 -20.31 -11.35
CA ALA A 88 1.05 -18.87 -11.69
C ALA A 88 1.96 -18.54 -12.88
N ARG A 89 1.42 -17.77 -13.82
CA ARG A 89 2.08 -17.33 -15.06
C ARG A 89 2.16 -15.81 -15.17
N SER A 90 1.16 -15.12 -14.63
CA SER A 90 1.09 -13.66 -14.67
C SER A 90 0.70 -13.06 -13.32
N VAL A 91 1.27 -11.88 -13.04
CA VAL A 91 0.81 -10.98 -11.98
C VAL A 91 0.20 -9.76 -12.67
N VAL A 92 -1.08 -9.54 -12.43
CA VAL A 92 -1.81 -8.36 -12.86
C VAL A 92 -1.85 -7.41 -11.69
N SER A 93 -1.20 -6.26 -11.79
CA SER A 93 -1.25 -5.21 -10.77
C SER A 93 -2.19 -4.10 -11.20
N VAL A 94 -2.92 -3.54 -10.25
CA VAL A 94 -3.81 -2.39 -10.46
C VAL A 94 -3.47 -1.27 -9.51
N LEU A 95 -3.72 -0.02 -9.94
CA LEU A 95 -3.64 1.16 -9.09
C LEU A 95 -5.05 1.73 -8.90
N HIS A 96 -5.36 2.14 -7.68
CA HIS A 96 -6.62 2.81 -7.35
C HIS A 96 -6.34 4.07 -6.56
N ASN A 97 -6.59 5.22 -7.18
CA ASN A 97 -6.31 6.54 -6.63
C ASN A 97 -7.15 6.82 -5.37
N TYR A 98 -6.50 7.35 -4.32
CA TYR A 98 -7.19 7.80 -3.11
C TYR A 98 -6.94 9.27 -2.77
N TYR A 99 -6.25 9.99 -3.63
CA TYR A 99 -5.91 11.38 -3.35
C TYR A 99 -7.15 12.25 -3.15
N GLN A 100 -7.13 13.01 -2.07
CA GLN A 100 -8.07 14.08 -1.80
C GLN A 100 -7.31 15.40 -1.69
N PRO A 101 -7.79 16.48 -2.32
CA PRO A 101 -7.11 17.79 -2.28
C PRO A 101 -7.23 18.49 -0.92
N THR A 102 -8.13 18.00 -0.06
CA THR A 102 -8.28 18.48 1.32
C THR A 102 -6.94 18.43 2.06
N GLN A 103 -6.68 19.44 2.87
CA GLN A 103 -5.54 19.50 3.77
C GLN A 103 -6.02 19.36 5.21
N HIS A 104 -5.14 18.99 6.13
CA HIS A 104 -5.43 19.14 7.55
C HIS A 104 -5.59 20.63 7.88
N ALA A 105 -6.42 20.92 8.88
CA ALA A 105 -6.48 22.26 9.43
C ALA A 105 -5.10 22.70 9.95
N GLU A 106 -4.84 24.00 9.95
CA GLU A 106 -3.59 24.53 10.46
C GLU A 106 -3.55 24.49 12.00
N GLY A 107 -2.37 24.36 12.56
CA GLY A 107 -2.11 24.34 14.00
C GLY A 107 -1.49 23.05 14.49
N ASP A 108 -0.61 23.17 15.47
CA ASP A 108 0.10 22.02 16.06
C ASP A 108 -0.81 21.19 16.97
N GLU A 109 -1.93 21.76 17.41
CA GLU A 109 -3.00 21.10 18.15
C GLU A 109 -3.89 20.19 17.30
N ILE A 110 -3.81 20.25 15.98
CA ILE A 110 -4.60 19.38 15.08
C ILE A 110 -3.91 18.03 14.90
N GLY A 111 -4.60 16.95 15.25
CA GLY A 111 -4.08 15.60 15.08
C GLY A 111 -4.08 15.16 13.61
N LYS A 112 -2.91 14.78 13.06
CA LYS A 112 -2.77 14.38 11.65
C LYS A 112 -2.93 12.88 11.45
N ILE A 113 -3.79 12.50 10.52
CA ILE A 113 -4.00 11.14 10.02
C ILE A 113 -3.58 11.11 8.56
N SER A 114 -2.76 10.15 8.16
CA SER A 114 -2.34 9.97 6.75
C SER A 114 -3.55 9.80 5.83
N ARG A 115 -3.52 10.42 4.63
CA ARG A 115 -4.63 10.45 3.65
C ARG A 115 -5.20 9.09 3.31
N TYR A 116 -4.35 8.05 3.25
CA TYR A 116 -4.82 6.72 2.91
C TYR A 116 -5.85 6.15 3.89
N ALA A 117 -5.92 6.69 5.10
CA ALA A 117 -6.78 6.24 6.17
C ALA A 117 -7.98 7.19 6.44
N TRP A 118 -8.20 8.20 5.59
CA TRP A 118 -9.29 9.15 5.78
C TRP A 118 -10.68 8.55 5.50
N GLY A 119 -10.78 7.64 4.54
CA GLY A 119 -12.01 7.01 4.12
C GLY A 119 -12.23 5.60 4.67
N ASP A 120 -12.91 4.80 3.88
CA ASP A 120 -13.14 3.39 4.18
C ASP A 120 -11.88 2.55 3.98
N ASP A 121 -11.89 1.36 4.58
CA ASP A 121 -10.78 0.41 4.50
C ASP A 121 -10.58 -0.05 3.04
N TYR A 122 -9.45 0.35 2.48
CA TYR A 122 -9.09 0.04 1.09
C TYR A 122 -9.00 -1.45 0.80
N HIS A 123 -8.73 -2.28 1.82
CA HIS A 123 -8.73 -3.73 1.65
C HIS A 123 -10.10 -4.24 1.19
N GLU A 124 -11.19 -3.72 1.75
CA GLU A 124 -12.54 -4.09 1.33
C GLU A 124 -12.84 -3.50 -0.06
N VAL A 125 -12.54 -2.21 -0.26
CA VAL A 125 -12.82 -1.50 -1.51
C VAL A 125 -12.16 -2.14 -2.72
N LEU A 126 -10.85 -2.43 -2.62
CA LEU A 126 -10.11 -3.03 -3.74
C LEU A 126 -10.46 -4.50 -3.94
N LYS A 127 -10.67 -5.27 -2.87
CA LYS A 127 -11.01 -6.70 -3.00
C LYS A 127 -12.28 -6.93 -3.77
N ASP A 128 -13.33 -6.14 -3.51
CA ASP A 128 -14.59 -6.26 -4.23
C ASP A 128 -14.38 -6.07 -5.75
N LYS A 129 -13.64 -5.04 -6.14
CA LYS A 129 -13.32 -4.73 -7.54
C LYS A 129 -12.38 -5.79 -8.17
N LEU A 130 -11.40 -6.27 -7.42
CA LEU A 130 -10.47 -7.30 -7.90
C LEU A 130 -11.15 -8.66 -8.07
N TYR A 131 -12.09 -9.03 -7.20
CA TYR A 131 -12.88 -10.24 -7.40
C TYR A 131 -13.79 -10.10 -8.62
N ALA A 132 -14.36 -8.94 -8.89
CA ALA A 132 -15.10 -8.72 -10.14
C ALA A 132 -14.20 -8.88 -11.37
N LEU A 133 -12.97 -8.36 -11.33
CA LEU A 133 -11.98 -8.53 -12.40
C LEU A 133 -11.56 -10.00 -12.56
N TYR A 134 -11.36 -10.71 -11.45
CA TYR A 134 -11.06 -12.15 -11.44
C TYR A 134 -12.17 -12.96 -12.13
N HIS A 135 -13.43 -12.76 -11.71
CA HIS A 135 -14.57 -13.48 -12.27
C HIS A 135 -14.76 -13.17 -13.76
N TRP A 136 -14.58 -11.91 -14.17
CA TRP A 136 -14.62 -11.55 -15.58
C TRP A 136 -13.54 -12.30 -16.39
N LEU A 137 -12.31 -12.39 -15.86
CA LEU A 137 -11.22 -13.11 -16.52
C LEU A 137 -11.50 -14.61 -16.56
N ASP A 138 -11.99 -15.19 -15.47
CA ASP A 138 -12.36 -16.62 -15.34
C ASP A 138 -13.43 -17.02 -16.36
N GLU A 139 -14.48 -16.24 -16.49
CA GLU A 139 -15.54 -16.43 -17.49
C GLU A 139 -15.03 -16.26 -18.93
N THR A 140 -14.16 -15.28 -19.16
CA THR A 140 -13.62 -14.98 -20.50
C THR A 140 -12.70 -16.09 -21.00
N VAL A 141 -11.92 -16.71 -20.10
CA VAL A 141 -10.94 -17.76 -20.43
C VAL A 141 -11.58 -19.16 -20.38
N GLY A 142 -12.64 -19.33 -19.57
CA GLY A 142 -13.32 -20.60 -19.40
C GLY A 142 -12.73 -21.46 -18.28
N GLY A 143 -12.23 -20.83 -17.24
CA GLY A 143 -11.66 -21.44 -16.03
C GLY A 143 -10.19 -21.09 -15.83
N ILE A 144 -9.88 -20.47 -14.70
CA ILE A 144 -8.51 -20.10 -14.31
C ILE A 144 -8.23 -20.49 -12.85
N SER A 145 -6.95 -20.70 -12.53
CA SER A 145 -6.48 -20.76 -11.16
C SER A 145 -5.82 -19.42 -10.81
N GLY A 146 -6.24 -18.81 -9.70
CA GLY A 146 -5.69 -17.52 -9.30
C GLY A 146 -6.18 -17.06 -7.94
N ARG A 147 -5.57 -15.97 -7.45
CA ARG A 147 -5.92 -15.34 -6.18
C ARG A 147 -5.78 -13.84 -6.26
N VAL A 148 -6.62 -13.16 -5.50
CA VAL A 148 -6.63 -11.71 -5.31
C VAL A 148 -5.85 -11.35 -4.05
N PHE A 149 -5.06 -10.30 -4.11
CA PHE A 149 -4.26 -9.78 -3.00
C PHE A 149 -4.42 -8.26 -2.87
N VAL A 150 -4.49 -7.79 -1.65
CA VAL A 150 -4.43 -6.38 -1.28
C VAL A 150 -3.72 -6.31 0.06
N ASP A 151 -2.45 -5.97 0.11
CA ASP A 151 -1.62 -5.68 1.29
C ASP A 151 -1.67 -6.71 2.45
N SER A 152 -2.42 -7.77 2.35
CA SER A 152 -2.67 -8.72 3.45
C SER A 152 -2.00 -10.10 3.28
N ALA A 153 -1.06 -10.21 2.34
CA ALA A 153 -0.35 -11.45 2.00
C ALA A 153 1.15 -11.22 1.83
N PRO A 154 1.97 -12.28 1.80
CA PRO A 154 3.39 -12.14 1.51
C PRO A 154 3.63 -11.86 0.00
N VAL A 155 3.20 -10.68 -0.45
CA VAL A 155 3.40 -10.13 -1.80
C VAL A 155 4.23 -8.85 -1.67
N LEU A 156 5.12 -8.59 -2.62
CA LEU A 156 5.85 -7.33 -2.73
C LEU A 156 5.11 -6.39 -3.70
N ASP A 157 3.97 -5.85 -3.25
CA ASP A 157 3.00 -5.12 -4.08
C ASP A 157 3.66 -4.03 -4.93
N LYS A 158 4.46 -3.16 -4.33
CA LYS A 158 5.18 -2.08 -5.05
C LYS A 158 6.14 -2.61 -6.11
N VAL A 159 6.78 -3.75 -5.86
CA VAL A 159 7.71 -4.38 -6.81
C VAL A 159 6.93 -4.94 -8.01
N TRP A 160 5.84 -5.64 -7.76
CA TRP A 160 5.01 -6.19 -8.83
C TRP A 160 4.40 -5.09 -9.68
N ALA A 161 3.88 -4.04 -9.07
CA ALA A 161 3.35 -2.89 -9.80
C ALA A 161 4.43 -2.17 -10.64
N ALA A 162 5.66 -2.03 -10.12
CA ALA A 162 6.78 -1.48 -10.89
C ALA A 162 7.17 -2.38 -12.08
N ARG A 163 7.23 -3.70 -11.88
CA ARG A 163 7.50 -4.68 -12.95
C ARG A 163 6.40 -4.75 -14.00
N SER A 164 5.17 -4.42 -13.60
CA SER A 164 4.00 -4.33 -14.48
C SER A 164 3.90 -2.99 -15.23
N GLY A 165 4.93 -2.15 -15.20
CA GLY A 165 4.97 -0.89 -15.94
C GLY A 165 4.13 0.24 -15.34
N LEU A 166 3.62 0.07 -14.12
CA LEU A 166 2.73 1.05 -13.49
C LEU A 166 3.46 2.23 -12.84
N GLY A 167 4.79 2.16 -12.79
CA GLY A 167 5.61 3.21 -12.20
C GLY A 167 6.99 2.69 -11.81
N TRP A 168 7.68 3.47 -10.99
CA TRP A 168 8.98 3.11 -10.44
C TRP A 168 8.99 3.27 -8.91
N ILE A 169 9.79 2.50 -8.22
CA ILE A 169 10.03 2.69 -6.79
C ILE A 169 10.97 3.87 -6.63
N GLY A 170 10.48 4.96 -6.04
CA GLY A 170 11.26 6.18 -5.82
C GLY A 170 12.22 6.08 -4.64
N LYS A 171 13.04 7.14 -4.44
CA LYS A 171 13.99 7.23 -3.32
C LYS A 171 13.31 7.17 -1.94
N SER A 172 12.01 7.55 -1.86
CA SER A 172 11.17 7.41 -0.67
C SER A 172 10.65 5.99 -0.42
N THR A 173 11.03 5.01 -1.23
CA THR A 173 10.47 3.65 -1.25
C THR A 173 8.99 3.54 -1.64
N MET A 174 8.34 4.65 -2.00
CA MET A 174 6.99 4.65 -2.55
C MET A 174 7.02 4.36 -4.04
N LEU A 175 5.96 3.71 -4.54
CA LEU A 175 5.74 3.61 -5.99
C LEU A 175 5.27 4.97 -6.50
N LEU A 176 5.89 5.45 -7.57
CA LEU A 176 5.56 6.71 -8.24
C LEU A 176 5.02 6.42 -9.64
N ASN A 177 3.91 7.04 -9.98
CA ASN A 177 3.31 6.97 -11.31
C ASN A 177 3.31 8.34 -11.98
N ARG A 178 3.59 8.39 -13.29
CA ARG A 178 3.70 9.64 -14.05
C ARG A 178 2.39 10.42 -14.21
N GLN A 179 1.25 9.81 -13.90
CA GLN A 179 -0.09 10.40 -14.09
C GLN A 179 -0.88 10.52 -12.79
N LEU A 180 -0.43 9.86 -11.70
CA LEU A 180 -1.14 9.76 -10.43
C LEU A 180 -0.31 10.23 -9.23
N GLY A 181 0.99 10.50 -9.41
CA GLY A 181 1.87 10.76 -8.26
C GLY A 181 2.12 9.49 -7.45
N SER A 182 1.81 9.49 -6.16
CA SER A 182 2.02 8.35 -5.26
C SER A 182 0.80 8.02 -4.37
N PHE A 183 -0.27 8.81 -4.42
CA PHE A 183 -1.46 8.60 -3.57
C PHE A 183 -2.44 7.62 -4.21
N PHE A 184 -2.04 6.36 -4.32
CA PHE A 184 -2.88 5.26 -4.81
C PHE A 184 -2.61 3.98 -4.04
N PHE A 185 -3.62 3.14 -3.94
CA PHE A 185 -3.51 1.77 -3.45
C PHE A 185 -3.09 0.84 -4.59
N ILE A 186 -2.48 -0.27 -4.21
CA ILE A 186 -2.05 -1.34 -5.13
C ILE A 186 -2.84 -2.59 -4.79
N GLY A 187 -3.23 -3.32 -5.82
CA GLY A 187 -3.81 -4.64 -5.65
C GLY A 187 -3.33 -5.57 -6.75
N GLU A 188 -3.28 -6.85 -6.48
CA GLU A 188 -2.78 -7.87 -7.40
C GLU A 188 -3.78 -8.99 -7.62
N LEU A 189 -3.73 -9.48 -8.85
CA LEU A 189 -4.34 -10.73 -9.27
C LEU A 189 -3.23 -11.63 -9.81
N ILE A 190 -2.91 -12.71 -9.12
CA ILE A 190 -1.93 -13.70 -9.55
C ILE A 190 -2.68 -14.88 -10.16
N VAL A 191 -2.37 -15.20 -11.43
CA VAL A 191 -3.14 -16.18 -12.24
C VAL A 191 -2.24 -17.11 -13.04
N ASP A 192 -2.76 -18.27 -13.40
CA ASP A 192 -2.13 -19.29 -14.25
C ASP A 192 -2.25 -19.01 -15.76
N VAL A 193 -2.88 -17.90 -16.12
CA VAL A 193 -3.02 -17.45 -17.51
C VAL A 193 -1.77 -16.72 -17.98
N PRO A 194 -1.10 -17.13 -19.07
CA PRO A 194 0.05 -16.43 -19.60
C PRO A 194 -0.37 -15.19 -20.39
N LEU A 195 -0.19 -14.01 -19.82
CA LEU A 195 -0.45 -12.73 -20.43
C LEU A 195 0.87 -12.05 -20.82
N PRO A 196 0.92 -11.27 -21.91
CA PRO A 196 2.11 -10.50 -22.26
C PRO A 196 2.40 -9.44 -21.20
N ALA A 197 3.66 -9.39 -20.76
CA ALA A 197 4.13 -8.42 -19.79
C ALA A 197 4.31 -7.03 -20.40
N ASP A 198 4.04 -5.99 -19.62
CA ASP A 198 4.24 -4.59 -20.03
C ASP A 198 5.69 -4.13 -19.83
N GLY A 199 6.37 -4.75 -18.85
CA GLY A 199 7.74 -4.42 -18.48
C GLY A 199 7.88 -3.13 -17.64
N PRO A 200 9.01 -2.98 -16.95
CA PRO A 200 9.23 -1.85 -16.05
C PRO A 200 9.46 -0.54 -16.81
N VAL A 201 9.15 0.57 -16.16
CA VAL A 201 9.51 1.92 -16.62
C VAL A 201 10.81 2.39 -15.96
N ALA A 202 11.46 3.40 -16.55
CA ALA A 202 12.66 4.00 -16.00
C ALA A 202 12.37 4.74 -14.67
N ASP A 203 13.41 4.90 -13.86
CA ASP A 203 13.39 5.77 -12.68
C ASP A 203 13.53 7.24 -13.08
N PHE A 204 12.64 8.08 -12.59
CA PHE A 204 12.62 9.52 -12.84
C PHE A 204 12.91 10.36 -11.60
N CYS A 205 13.43 9.80 -10.52
CA CYS A 205 13.86 10.58 -9.34
C CYS A 205 15.07 11.48 -9.63
N GLY A 206 15.97 11.04 -10.53
CA GLY A 206 17.16 11.80 -10.90
C GLY A 206 18.00 12.23 -9.68
N SER A 207 18.42 13.50 -9.64
CA SER A 207 19.19 14.07 -8.53
C SER A 207 18.33 14.55 -7.35
N CYS A 208 16.99 14.52 -7.44
CA CYS A 208 16.10 15.02 -6.40
C CYS A 208 16.25 14.25 -5.09
N THR A 209 16.32 14.96 -3.95
CA THR A 209 16.43 14.41 -2.59
C THR A 209 15.33 14.89 -1.63
N ARG A 210 14.32 15.63 -2.13
CA ARG A 210 13.32 16.29 -1.28
C ARG A 210 12.67 15.39 -0.22
N CYS A 211 12.36 14.14 -0.57
CA CYS A 211 11.75 13.19 0.37
C CYS A 211 12.72 12.72 1.46
N LEU A 212 14.03 12.66 1.16
CA LEU A 212 15.08 12.34 2.14
C LEU A 212 15.26 13.52 3.09
N ASP A 213 15.41 14.72 2.53
CA ASP A 213 15.66 15.95 3.27
C ASP A 213 14.49 16.34 4.18
N ALA A 214 13.25 16.05 3.76
CA ALA A 214 12.04 16.38 4.50
C ALA A 214 11.66 15.35 5.58
N CYS A 215 12.31 14.17 5.63
CA CYS A 215 12.00 13.17 6.64
C CYS A 215 12.52 13.62 8.01
N PRO A 216 11.66 14.01 8.97
CA PRO A 216 12.12 14.61 10.21
C PRO A 216 12.92 13.63 11.06
N THR A 217 12.58 12.36 11.00
CA THR A 217 13.26 11.29 11.76
C THR A 217 14.49 10.74 11.07
N GLY A 218 14.76 11.13 9.81
CA GLY A 218 15.81 10.54 8.99
C GLY A 218 15.61 9.03 8.71
N ALA A 219 14.35 8.56 8.69
CA ALA A 219 14.03 7.18 8.32
C ALA A 219 14.42 6.82 6.88
N LEU A 220 14.59 7.84 6.03
CA LEU A 220 15.06 7.74 4.65
C LEU A 220 16.53 8.19 4.56
N ASP A 221 17.40 7.56 5.34
CA ASP A 221 18.84 7.87 5.40
C ASP A 221 19.60 7.51 4.13
N THR A 222 19.07 6.57 3.38
CA THR A 222 19.64 6.06 2.13
C THR A 222 18.56 6.02 1.05
N PRO A 223 18.83 6.52 -0.17
CA PRO A 223 17.88 6.41 -1.29
C PRO A 223 17.42 4.97 -1.52
N TYR A 224 16.12 4.78 -1.77
CA TYR A 224 15.48 3.49 -2.07
C TYR A 224 15.45 2.50 -0.89
N GLN A 225 15.79 2.95 0.31
CA GLN A 225 15.76 2.15 1.52
C GLN A 225 15.10 2.93 2.65
N ILE A 226 14.39 2.24 3.53
CA ILE A 226 13.74 2.84 4.70
C ILE A 226 14.18 2.11 5.96
N ASP A 227 14.47 2.86 7.01
CA ASP A 227 14.59 2.31 8.36
C ASP A 227 13.24 2.47 9.06
N SER A 228 12.51 1.35 9.21
CA SER A 228 11.19 1.38 9.86
C SER A 228 11.29 1.74 11.33
N ASN A 229 12.42 1.50 12.01
CA ASN A 229 12.60 1.88 13.42
C ASN A 229 12.40 3.39 13.64
N ARG A 230 12.64 4.19 12.61
CA ARG A 230 12.53 5.65 12.64
C ARG A 230 11.32 6.20 11.88
N CYS A 231 10.64 5.37 11.08
CA CYS A 231 9.53 5.82 10.23
C CYS A 231 8.29 6.14 11.06
N ILE A 232 7.78 7.38 10.96
CA ILE A 232 6.55 7.82 11.65
C ILE A 232 5.37 6.90 11.34
N SER A 233 5.23 6.43 10.09
CA SER A 233 4.15 5.48 9.74
C SER A 233 4.29 4.18 10.52
N TYR A 234 5.48 3.60 10.64
CA TYR A 234 5.69 2.42 11.47
C TYR A 234 5.40 2.71 12.95
N LEU A 235 5.95 3.80 13.48
CA LEU A 235 5.81 4.17 14.89
C LEU A 235 4.35 4.36 15.30
N THR A 236 3.54 4.96 14.44
CA THR A 236 2.13 5.27 14.74
C THR A 236 1.15 4.17 14.34
N ILE A 237 1.53 3.23 13.46
CA ILE A 237 0.64 2.16 12.98
C ILE A 237 1.01 0.80 13.56
N GLU A 238 2.29 0.40 13.48
CA GLU A 238 2.74 -0.99 13.72
C GLU A 238 3.43 -1.19 15.08
N HIS A 239 4.04 -0.14 15.62
CA HIS A 239 4.71 -0.24 16.92
C HIS A 239 3.70 -0.54 18.03
N ARG A 240 4.00 -1.56 18.90
CA ARG A 240 3.10 -2.07 19.93
C ARG A 240 3.56 -1.77 21.35
N GLY A 241 4.67 -1.06 21.54
CA GLY A 241 5.13 -0.62 22.85
C GLY A 241 4.15 0.36 23.51
N ALA A 242 4.17 0.45 24.83
CA ALA A 242 3.38 1.42 25.59
C ALA A 242 3.84 2.86 25.30
N GLU A 243 5.13 3.04 25.07
CA GLU A 243 5.78 4.31 24.70
C GLU A 243 6.47 4.17 23.34
N LEU A 244 6.76 5.29 22.68
CA LEU A 244 7.61 5.31 21.50
C LEU A 244 9.07 5.06 21.89
N PRO A 245 9.93 4.59 20.98
CA PRO A 245 11.36 4.48 21.23
C PRO A 245 11.95 5.84 21.61
N GLU A 246 12.97 5.82 22.50
CA GLU A 246 13.65 7.02 22.97
C GLU A 246 14.13 7.91 21.80
N GLY A 247 13.86 9.20 21.89
CA GLY A 247 14.20 10.19 20.87
C GLY A 247 13.28 10.24 19.66
N MET A 248 12.25 9.37 19.58
CA MET A 248 11.28 9.40 18.49
C MET A 248 9.99 10.14 18.82
N ASP A 249 9.76 10.44 20.07
CA ASP A 249 8.55 11.11 20.56
C ASP A 249 8.42 12.55 20.04
N SER A 250 9.50 13.34 20.05
CA SER A 250 9.51 14.71 19.49
C SER A 250 9.35 14.71 17.98
N GLU A 251 9.94 13.74 17.30
CA GLU A 251 10.06 13.72 15.85
C GLU A 251 8.76 13.38 15.11
N ILE A 252 7.77 12.79 15.81
CA ILE A 252 6.48 12.49 15.17
C ILE A 252 5.61 13.75 14.96
N GLY A 253 5.96 14.89 15.62
CA GLY A 253 5.13 16.11 15.59
C GLY A 253 3.70 15.80 16.04
N ASN A 254 2.72 16.22 15.24
CA ASN A 254 1.30 15.99 15.48
C ASN A 254 0.69 14.84 14.65
N TRP A 255 1.52 13.93 14.08
CA TRP A 255 1.04 12.72 13.41
C TRP A 255 0.57 11.68 14.42
N ILE A 256 -0.73 11.38 14.41
CA ILE A 256 -1.36 10.37 15.30
C ILE A 256 -1.60 9.04 14.60
N PHE A 257 -1.55 9.01 13.25
CA PHE A 257 -1.67 7.78 12.46
C PHE A 257 -1.09 7.95 11.05
N GLY A 258 -0.05 7.18 10.72
CA GLY A 258 0.63 7.27 9.44
C GLY A 258 1.44 8.56 9.28
N CYS A 259 1.91 8.82 8.05
CA CYS A 259 2.67 10.04 7.71
C CYS A 259 2.72 10.20 6.20
N ASP A 260 2.44 11.40 5.69
CA ASP A 260 2.45 11.69 4.25
C ASP A 260 3.63 12.57 3.82
N ILE A 261 4.54 12.98 4.72
CA ILE A 261 5.58 13.98 4.46
C ILE A 261 6.38 13.66 3.20
N CYS A 262 6.90 12.45 3.06
CA CYS A 262 7.73 12.08 1.91
C CYS A 262 6.95 12.04 0.59
N GLN A 263 5.62 11.87 0.63
CA GLN A 263 4.73 11.91 -0.53
C GLN A 263 4.35 13.35 -0.88
N ASP A 264 4.05 14.17 0.14
CA ASP A 264 3.64 15.57 -0.03
C ASP A 264 4.73 16.44 -0.66
N VAL A 265 6.01 16.21 -0.29
CA VAL A 265 7.14 16.97 -0.85
C VAL A 265 7.61 16.47 -2.21
N CYS A 266 7.10 15.33 -2.68
CA CYS A 266 7.52 14.74 -3.94
C CYS A 266 7.02 15.57 -5.14
N PRO A 267 7.91 16.06 -6.05
CA PRO A 267 7.47 16.84 -7.19
C PRO A 267 6.52 16.10 -8.14
N TRP A 268 6.67 14.78 -8.24
CA TRP A 268 5.78 13.95 -9.03
C TRP A 268 4.37 13.87 -8.42
N THR A 269 4.30 13.73 -7.10
CA THR A 269 3.04 13.72 -6.37
C THR A 269 2.36 15.09 -6.46
N GLN A 270 3.08 16.18 -6.17
CA GLN A 270 2.54 17.54 -6.24
C GLN A 270 1.98 17.89 -7.62
N LYS A 271 2.65 17.44 -8.70
CA LYS A 271 2.26 17.78 -10.08
C LYS A 271 1.15 16.92 -10.64
N PHE A 272 1.08 15.64 -10.25
CA PHE A 272 0.26 14.66 -10.96
C PHE A 272 -0.85 14.03 -10.10
N SER A 273 -0.90 14.28 -8.79
CA SER A 273 -2.04 13.86 -7.99
C SER A 273 -3.31 14.58 -8.46
N ARG A 274 -4.37 13.83 -8.62
CA ARG A 274 -5.68 14.31 -8.99
C ARG A 274 -6.73 13.76 -8.03
N PRO A 275 -7.83 14.47 -7.75
CA PRO A 275 -8.89 13.94 -6.88
C PRO A 275 -9.37 12.57 -7.33
N THR A 276 -9.62 11.69 -6.36
CA THR A 276 -10.23 10.38 -6.64
C THR A 276 -11.73 10.53 -6.91
N ASP A 277 -12.24 9.68 -7.81
CA ASP A 277 -13.68 9.54 -8.07
C ASP A 277 -14.33 8.46 -7.17
N GLU A 278 -13.56 7.77 -6.31
CA GLU A 278 -14.09 6.76 -5.39
C GLU A 278 -14.67 7.41 -4.12
N PRO A 279 -15.99 7.44 -3.94
CA PRO A 279 -16.62 8.15 -2.82
C PRO A 279 -16.28 7.52 -1.46
N ARG A 280 -15.93 6.23 -1.40
CA ARG A 280 -15.55 5.55 -0.16
C ARG A 280 -14.20 6.03 0.39
N PHE A 281 -13.39 6.73 -0.42
CA PHE A 281 -12.13 7.34 0.02
C PHE A 281 -12.28 8.82 0.43
N ALA A 282 -13.51 9.35 0.42
CA ALA A 282 -13.78 10.69 0.95
C ALA A 282 -13.40 10.78 2.44
N PRO A 283 -12.83 11.91 2.89
CA PRO A 283 -12.52 12.09 4.30
C PRO A 283 -13.74 11.93 5.19
N ARG A 284 -13.64 11.12 6.21
CA ARG A 284 -14.66 11.02 7.26
C ARG A 284 -14.70 12.31 8.08
N PRO A 285 -15.87 12.69 8.62
CA PRO A 285 -15.98 13.88 9.45
C PRO A 285 -14.92 13.89 10.57
N GLY A 286 -14.22 14.98 10.72
CA GLY A 286 -13.25 15.21 11.79
C GLY A 286 -11.86 14.58 11.59
N VAL A 287 -11.58 13.88 10.47
CA VAL A 287 -10.22 13.27 10.30
C VAL A 287 -9.14 14.29 9.94
N THR A 288 -9.52 15.50 9.53
CA THR A 288 -8.60 16.54 9.07
C THR A 288 -8.55 17.77 9.97
N ASP A 289 -9.45 17.91 10.93
CA ASP A 289 -9.67 19.15 11.68
C ASP A 289 -9.97 18.95 13.17
N THR A 290 -9.91 17.71 13.68
CA THR A 290 -10.13 17.43 15.09
C THR A 290 -8.87 17.73 15.91
N GLU A 291 -9.03 18.45 17.00
CA GLU A 291 -7.96 18.78 17.95
C GLU A 291 -7.47 17.54 18.71
N LEU A 292 -6.18 17.54 19.05
CA LEU A 292 -5.53 16.47 19.83
C LEU A 292 -6.22 16.23 21.17
N ARG A 293 -6.74 17.28 21.82
CA ARG A 293 -7.48 17.15 23.09
C ARG A 293 -8.78 16.38 22.92
N GLU A 294 -9.52 16.62 21.84
CA GLU A 294 -10.72 15.85 21.53
C GLU A 294 -10.39 14.38 21.20
N TRP A 295 -9.29 14.15 20.46
CA TRP A 295 -8.81 12.79 20.25
C TRP A 295 -8.40 12.07 21.53
N ALA A 296 -7.87 12.78 22.54
CA ALA A 296 -7.48 12.22 23.83
C ALA A 296 -8.68 11.75 24.66
N GLU A 297 -9.85 12.37 24.48
CA GLU A 297 -11.09 12.01 25.17
C GLU A 297 -11.80 10.80 24.53
N LEU A 298 -11.32 10.33 23.37
CA LEU A 298 -11.95 9.23 22.64
C LEU A 298 -11.77 7.90 23.36
N ASP A 299 -12.82 7.41 23.99
CA ASP A 299 -12.81 6.10 24.65
C ASP A 299 -12.82 4.94 23.63
N LEU A 300 -12.71 3.71 24.13
CA LEU A 300 -12.62 2.51 23.29
C LEU A 300 -13.85 2.31 22.40
N ASP A 301 -15.06 2.55 22.90
CA ASP A 301 -16.28 2.28 22.17
C ASP A 301 -16.52 3.36 21.11
N ALA A 302 -16.28 4.62 21.44
CA ALA A 302 -16.29 5.73 20.48
C ALA A 302 -15.20 5.55 19.39
N PHE A 303 -14.00 5.08 19.76
CA PHE A 303 -12.95 4.73 18.80
C PHE A 303 -13.39 3.62 17.83
N ARG A 304 -14.03 2.56 18.34
CA ARG A 304 -14.52 1.44 17.53
C ARG A 304 -15.62 1.88 16.55
N GLU A 305 -16.49 2.78 16.99
CA GLU A 305 -17.57 3.33 16.16
C GLU A 305 -17.01 4.27 15.08
N ARG A 306 -16.20 5.28 15.50
CA ARG A 306 -15.64 6.30 14.60
C ARG A 306 -14.77 5.68 13.49
N PHE A 307 -14.00 4.66 13.83
CA PHE A 307 -13.10 3.97 12.89
C PHE A 307 -13.61 2.61 12.40
N ARG A 308 -14.92 2.36 12.50
CA ARG A 308 -15.51 1.15 11.91
C ARG A 308 -15.25 1.12 10.41
N LYS A 309 -14.68 0.02 9.90
CA LYS A 309 -14.26 -0.11 8.49
C LYS A 309 -13.25 0.96 8.05
N SER A 310 -12.31 1.31 8.91
CA SER A 310 -11.22 2.22 8.62
C SER A 310 -9.89 1.54 8.91
N PRO A 311 -8.82 1.83 8.13
CA PRO A 311 -7.47 1.33 8.38
C PRO A 311 -6.91 1.74 9.74
N VAL A 312 -7.41 2.85 10.33
CA VAL A 312 -6.96 3.35 11.64
C VAL A 312 -7.07 2.30 12.75
N LYS A 313 -8.01 1.36 12.64
CA LYS A 313 -8.12 0.24 13.58
C LYS A 313 -6.86 -0.62 13.71
N ARG A 314 -5.95 -0.57 12.74
CA ARG A 314 -4.70 -1.35 12.74
C ARG A 314 -3.85 -1.05 13.98
N THR A 315 -3.78 0.21 14.41
CA THR A 315 -2.98 0.59 15.59
C THR A 315 -3.63 0.23 16.93
N LYS A 316 -4.93 -0.15 16.93
CA LYS A 316 -5.76 -0.35 18.12
C LYS A 316 -5.93 0.93 18.94
N HIS A 317 -6.85 0.93 19.90
CA HIS A 317 -7.13 2.09 20.73
C HIS A 317 -5.92 2.49 21.61
N GLU A 318 -5.23 1.52 22.20
CA GLU A 318 -4.07 1.79 23.06
C GLU A 318 -2.94 2.49 22.27
N GLY A 319 -2.64 2.00 21.06
CA GLY A 319 -1.63 2.61 20.20
C GLY A 319 -2.06 4.00 19.69
N PHE A 320 -3.33 4.16 19.34
CA PHE A 320 -3.89 5.46 18.96
C PHE A 320 -3.77 6.48 20.09
N GLN A 321 -4.20 6.13 21.30
CA GLN A 321 -4.12 6.99 22.48
C GLN A 321 -2.67 7.31 22.90
N ARG A 322 -1.74 6.36 22.74
CA ARG A 322 -0.31 6.64 22.91
C ARG A 322 0.15 7.75 21.95
N ASN A 323 -0.16 7.60 20.65
CA ASN A 323 0.23 8.58 19.64
C ASN A 323 -0.36 9.97 19.91
N VAL A 324 -1.64 10.03 20.31
CA VAL A 324 -2.31 11.28 20.68
C VAL A 324 -1.62 11.95 21.88
N ARG A 325 -1.31 11.20 22.93
CA ARG A 325 -0.59 11.74 24.11
C ARG A 325 0.79 12.30 23.73
N THR A 326 1.51 11.58 22.87
CA THR A 326 2.82 12.04 22.38
C THR A 326 2.68 13.33 21.58
N ALA A 327 1.71 13.39 20.65
CA ALA A 327 1.46 14.59 19.86
C ALA A 327 1.03 15.80 20.71
N LEU A 328 0.21 15.57 21.75
CA LEU A 328 -0.15 16.63 22.72
C LEU A 328 1.08 17.20 23.44
N ALA A 329 1.96 16.33 23.93
CA ALA A 329 3.19 16.76 24.59
C ALA A 329 4.11 17.54 23.63
N ASN A 330 4.13 17.20 22.34
CA ASN A 330 4.85 17.96 21.33
C ASN A 330 4.26 19.37 21.14
N ALA A 331 2.94 19.46 20.94
CA ALA A 331 2.25 20.74 20.78
C ALA A 331 2.38 21.66 21.99
N GLU A 332 2.50 21.13 23.21
CA GLU A 332 2.75 21.90 24.42
C GLU A 332 4.18 22.45 24.47
N ARG A 333 5.17 21.62 24.13
CA ARG A 333 6.59 22.06 24.03
C ARG A 333 6.80 23.18 23.00
N ASP A 334 6.16 23.06 21.83
CA ASP A 334 6.29 24.06 20.74
C ASP A 334 5.67 25.42 21.10
N ARG A 335 4.71 25.45 22.06
CA ARG A 335 4.14 26.71 22.60
C ARG A 335 5.02 27.39 23.64
N GLU A 336 5.89 26.62 24.30
CA GLU A 336 6.80 27.14 25.35
C GLU A 336 8.15 27.60 24.79
N ALA A 337 8.50 27.20 23.54
CA ALA A 337 9.75 27.53 22.86
C ALA A 337 9.63 28.84 22.05
#